data_d263d00cceba6ab7dfd9c79c67e21e34
#
_entry.id   d263d00cceba6ab7dfd9c79c67e21e34
#
_cell.length_a   1.000
_cell.length_b   1.000
_cell.length_c   1.000
_cell.angle_alpha   90.00
_cell.angle_beta   90.00
_cell.angle_gamma   90.00
#
_symmetry.space_group_name_H-M   'P 1'
#
loop_
_entity.id
_entity.type
_entity.pdbx_description
1 polymer ?
#
loop_
_entity_poly.entity_id
_entity_poly.type
_entity_poly.pdbx_seq_one_letter_code
_entity_poly.pdbx_strand_id
1 'polypeptide(L)'
;VGLLGIVYVFIANIGATSVERFGLFETGAPVLSVSANYLFGEFGQIILAIIVLLACLSTSIGLITSCGTYFHKLTPKISYKLYVVIFSLAAFVLSMFGLKTIISAAIPVLMLLYPLTIVIILLALLHNVFGGRRCVYAWTMAFTMISALMTGLETAGIAPTALEQLFAQYIPFQSAGMGWVSFAVLGFVVGLIHKGLASDNK
;
A
#
# COMPACT_ATOMS: atom_id res chain seq x y z
N VAL A 1 -9.98 11.37 13.62
CA VAL A 1 -8.74 10.66 13.94
C VAL A 1 -8.86 9.92 15.27
N GLY A 2 -9.31 10.57 16.37
CA GLY A 2 -9.41 9.95 17.70
C GLY A 2 -10.32 8.70 17.75
N LEU A 3 -11.50 8.76 17.14
CA LEU A 3 -12.43 7.63 17.10
C LEU A 3 -11.81 6.41 16.39
N LEU A 4 -11.11 6.63 15.27
CA LEU A 4 -10.39 5.57 14.58
C LEU A 4 -9.30 4.94 15.46
N GLY A 5 -8.54 5.76 16.20
CA GLY A 5 -7.53 5.28 17.14
C GLY A 5 -8.12 4.35 18.19
N ILE A 6 -9.26 4.73 18.78
CA ILE A 6 -9.99 3.90 19.75
C ILE A 6 -10.39 2.56 19.12
N VAL A 7 -10.98 2.57 17.94
CA VAL A 7 -11.38 1.35 17.21
C VAL A 7 -10.19 0.44 16.96
N TYR A 8 -9.04 0.97 16.50
CA TYR A 8 -7.83 0.17 16.28
C TYR A 8 -7.29 -0.46 17.58
N VAL A 9 -7.31 0.28 18.70
CA VAL A 9 -6.89 -0.27 19.99
C VAL A 9 -7.79 -1.44 20.42
N PHE A 10 -9.11 -1.32 20.26
CA PHE A 10 -10.02 -2.42 20.55
C PHE A 10 -9.81 -3.63 19.65
N ILE A 11 -9.64 -3.43 18.34
CA ILE A 11 -9.35 -4.52 17.40
C ILE A 11 -8.03 -5.20 17.74
N ALA A 12 -6.99 -4.43 18.05
CA ALA A 12 -5.69 -4.98 18.46
C ALA A 12 -5.79 -5.79 19.76
N ASN A 13 -6.59 -5.31 20.72
CA ASN A 13 -6.84 -6.05 21.97
C ASN A 13 -7.58 -7.36 21.71
N ILE A 14 -8.61 -7.37 20.86
CA ILE A 14 -9.31 -8.60 20.46
C ILE A 14 -8.32 -9.56 19.76
N GLY A 15 -7.46 -9.06 18.87
CA GLY A 15 -6.43 -9.89 18.23
C GLY A 15 -5.47 -10.52 19.23
N ALA A 16 -4.95 -9.76 20.19
CA ALA A 16 -4.03 -10.25 21.20
C ALA A 16 -4.67 -11.31 22.12
N THR A 17 -5.87 -11.04 22.62
CA THR A 17 -6.59 -11.97 23.54
C THR A 17 -7.12 -13.21 22.83
N SER A 18 -7.40 -13.13 21.53
CA SER A 18 -7.88 -14.28 20.75
C SER A 18 -6.80 -15.35 20.55
N VAL A 19 -5.51 -14.94 20.46
CA VAL A 19 -4.39 -15.88 20.29
C VAL A 19 -4.24 -16.82 21.48
N GLU A 20 -4.44 -16.33 22.69
CA GLU A 20 -4.37 -17.15 23.91
C GLU A 20 -5.46 -18.21 23.98
N ARG A 21 -6.64 -17.93 23.39
CA ARG A 21 -7.82 -18.82 23.49
C ARG A 21 -8.02 -19.72 22.28
N PHE A 22 -7.74 -19.22 21.09
CA PHE A 22 -8.10 -19.88 19.83
C PHE A 22 -6.87 -20.22 18.94
N GLY A 23 -5.66 -19.82 19.38
CA GLY A 23 -4.44 -20.00 18.61
C GLY A 23 -4.25 -18.97 17.49
N LEU A 24 -3.21 -19.18 16.69
CA LEU A 24 -2.85 -18.30 15.59
C LEU A 24 -3.69 -18.64 14.34
N PHE A 25 -4.31 -17.63 13.76
CA PHE A 25 -4.99 -17.73 12.47
C PHE A 25 -4.14 -17.11 11.37
N GLU A 26 -4.24 -17.63 10.15
CA GLU A 26 -3.49 -17.10 9.00
C GLU A 26 -3.95 -15.72 8.53
N THR A 27 -5.19 -15.34 8.85
CA THR A 27 -5.79 -14.05 8.45
C THR A 27 -6.66 -13.48 9.58
N GLY A 28 -6.95 -12.17 9.53
CA GLY A 28 -7.77 -11.51 10.55
C GLY A 28 -9.27 -11.84 10.50
N ALA A 29 -9.79 -12.31 9.37
CA ALA A 29 -11.21 -12.61 9.22
C ALA A 29 -11.72 -13.71 10.17
N PRO A 30 -11.05 -14.87 10.30
CA PRO A 30 -11.41 -15.87 11.29
C PRO A 30 -11.34 -15.37 12.72
N VAL A 31 -10.36 -14.53 13.06
CA VAL A 31 -10.23 -13.94 14.40
C VAL A 31 -11.51 -13.20 14.81
N LEU A 32 -11.98 -12.31 13.94
CA LEU A 32 -13.21 -11.55 14.20
C LEU A 32 -14.44 -12.44 14.27
N SER A 33 -14.55 -13.44 13.38
CA SER A 33 -15.69 -14.37 13.36
C SER A 33 -15.79 -15.21 14.63
N VAL A 34 -14.66 -15.80 15.06
CA VAL A 34 -14.62 -16.62 16.28
C VAL A 34 -14.85 -15.76 17.52
N SER A 35 -14.28 -14.55 17.57
CA SER A 35 -14.49 -13.62 18.68
C SER A 35 -15.95 -13.16 18.79
N ALA A 36 -16.60 -12.86 17.65
CA ALA A 36 -18.02 -12.48 17.62
C ALA A 36 -18.91 -13.62 18.07
N ASN A 37 -18.61 -14.85 17.64
CA ASN A 37 -19.35 -16.04 18.09
C ASN A 37 -19.16 -16.31 19.59
N TYR A 38 -17.94 -16.16 20.08
CA TYR A 38 -17.65 -16.36 21.51
C TYR A 38 -18.39 -15.36 22.42
N LEU A 39 -18.46 -14.09 22.01
CA LEU A 39 -19.06 -13.02 22.82
C LEU A 39 -20.59 -12.96 22.70
N PHE A 40 -21.15 -13.21 21.52
CA PHE A 40 -22.57 -12.98 21.21
C PHE A 40 -23.26 -14.18 20.56
N GLY A 41 -22.58 -15.34 20.45
CA GLY A 41 -23.11 -16.53 19.79
C GLY A 41 -23.42 -16.34 18.30
N GLU A 42 -24.35 -17.12 17.77
CA GLU A 42 -24.75 -17.06 16.34
C GLU A 42 -25.25 -15.67 15.93
N PHE A 43 -25.91 -14.96 16.83
CA PHE A 43 -26.40 -13.61 16.58
C PHE A 43 -25.25 -12.63 16.30
N GLY A 44 -24.12 -12.77 17.03
CA GLY A 44 -22.91 -11.99 16.80
C GLY A 44 -22.29 -12.23 15.43
N GLN A 45 -22.30 -13.49 14.97
CA GLN A 45 -21.81 -13.82 13.61
C GLN A 45 -22.69 -13.21 12.50
N ILE A 46 -24.00 -13.22 12.66
CA ILE A 46 -24.92 -12.63 11.68
C ILE A 46 -24.70 -11.12 11.60
N ILE A 47 -24.64 -10.43 12.74
CA ILE A 47 -24.37 -8.98 12.79
C ILE A 47 -23.02 -8.67 12.16
N LEU A 48 -21.97 -9.41 12.52
CA LEU A 48 -20.64 -9.22 11.94
C LEU A 48 -20.67 -9.40 10.41
N ALA A 49 -21.34 -10.43 9.91
CA ALA A 49 -21.46 -10.68 8.48
C ALA A 49 -22.13 -9.51 7.75
N ILE A 50 -23.20 -8.95 8.29
CA ILE A 50 -23.89 -7.80 7.72
C ILE A 50 -22.99 -6.56 7.72
N ILE A 51 -22.30 -6.29 8.83
CA ILE A 51 -21.38 -5.14 8.94
C ILE A 51 -20.26 -5.26 7.91
N VAL A 52 -19.61 -6.42 7.81
CA VAL A 52 -18.52 -6.65 6.85
C VAL A 52 -19.02 -6.54 5.43
N LEU A 53 -20.19 -7.09 5.11
CA LEU A 53 -20.78 -7.01 3.78
C LEU A 53 -21.04 -5.55 3.38
N LEU A 54 -21.68 -4.77 4.25
CA LEU A 54 -21.97 -3.35 3.98
C LEU A 54 -20.70 -2.51 3.86
N ALA A 55 -19.70 -2.75 4.71
CA ALA A 55 -18.41 -2.07 4.66
C ALA A 55 -17.64 -2.37 3.35
N CYS A 56 -17.57 -3.64 2.97
CA CYS A 56 -16.93 -4.06 1.71
C CYS A 56 -17.66 -3.49 0.50
N LEU A 57 -18.99 -3.50 0.50
CA LEU A 57 -19.81 -2.96 -0.59
C LEU A 57 -19.60 -1.46 -0.74
N SER A 58 -19.64 -0.71 0.36
CA SER A 58 -19.39 0.74 0.36
C SER A 58 -17.99 1.09 -0.17
N THR A 59 -16.96 0.36 0.29
CA THR A 59 -15.58 0.55 -0.15
C THR A 59 -15.41 0.22 -1.64
N SER A 60 -16.01 -0.89 -2.10
CA SER A 60 -15.94 -1.30 -3.50
C SER A 60 -16.59 -0.27 -4.42
N ILE A 61 -17.76 0.26 -4.05
CA ILE A 61 -18.44 1.32 -4.82
C ILE A 61 -17.54 2.56 -4.90
N GLY A 62 -16.93 2.99 -3.78
CA GLY A 62 -16.04 4.14 -3.73
C GLY A 62 -14.82 3.97 -4.62
N LEU A 63 -14.15 2.81 -4.57
CA LEU A 63 -12.97 2.51 -5.38
C LEU A 63 -13.30 2.43 -6.88
N ILE A 64 -14.34 1.70 -7.27
CA ILE A 64 -14.75 1.56 -8.67
C ILE A 64 -15.16 2.91 -9.24
N THR A 65 -15.89 3.74 -8.48
CA THR A 65 -16.28 5.09 -8.89
C THR A 65 -15.06 5.98 -9.07
N SER A 66 -14.10 5.95 -8.15
CA SER A 66 -12.87 6.73 -8.22
C SER A 66 -12.02 6.33 -9.42
N CYS A 67 -11.80 5.02 -9.63
CA CYS A 67 -11.07 4.50 -10.78
C CYS A 67 -11.79 4.87 -12.09
N GLY A 68 -13.10 4.63 -12.18
CA GLY A 68 -13.89 4.96 -13.37
C GLY A 68 -13.82 6.44 -13.73
N THR A 69 -13.91 7.33 -12.74
CA THR A 69 -13.79 8.78 -12.93
C THR A 69 -12.40 9.18 -13.40
N TYR A 70 -11.35 8.61 -12.78
CA TYR A 70 -9.96 8.90 -13.14
C TYR A 70 -9.67 8.48 -14.58
N PHE A 71 -9.99 7.23 -14.96
CA PHE A 71 -9.73 6.73 -16.32
C PHE A 71 -10.59 7.41 -17.38
N HIS A 72 -11.82 7.80 -17.07
CA HIS A 72 -12.65 8.58 -17.99
C HIS A 72 -12.04 9.97 -18.28
N LYS A 73 -11.45 10.63 -17.26
CA LYS A 73 -10.71 11.90 -17.46
C LYS A 73 -9.47 11.71 -18.32
N LEU A 74 -8.77 10.58 -18.17
CA LEU A 74 -7.56 10.28 -18.93
C LEU A 74 -7.86 9.94 -20.39
N THR A 75 -8.95 9.21 -20.62
CA THR A 75 -9.36 8.77 -21.96
C THR A 75 -10.85 9.06 -22.18
N PRO A 76 -11.20 10.30 -22.60
CA PRO A 76 -12.61 10.73 -22.75
C PRO A 76 -13.39 9.98 -23.83
N LYS A 77 -12.70 9.23 -24.71
CA LYS A 77 -13.31 8.43 -25.79
C LYS A 77 -14.18 7.28 -25.26
N ILE A 78 -13.89 6.80 -24.05
CA ILE A 78 -14.59 5.68 -23.42
C ILE A 78 -15.53 6.23 -22.37
N SER A 79 -16.79 5.76 -22.38
CA SER A 79 -17.80 6.23 -21.43
C SER A 79 -17.48 5.77 -20.00
N TYR A 80 -17.80 6.61 -19.02
CA TYR A 80 -17.67 6.29 -17.60
C TYR A 80 -18.34 4.94 -17.23
N LYS A 81 -19.54 4.69 -17.78
CA LYS A 81 -20.29 3.45 -17.53
C LYS A 81 -19.50 2.21 -17.95
N LEU A 82 -18.79 2.29 -19.08
CA LEU A 82 -17.99 1.17 -19.56
C LEU A 82 -16.80 0.87 -18.63
N TYR A 83 -16.14 1.92 -18.13
CA TYR A 83 -15.07 1.73 -17.12
C TYR A 83 -15.60 1.08 -15.84
N VAL A 84 -16.74 1.51 -15.33
CA VAL A 84 -17.37 0.89 -14.15
C VAL A 84 -17.66 -0.58 -14.39
N VAL A 85 -18.22 -0.95 -15.55
CA VAL A 85 -18.48 -2.35 -15.90
C VAL A 85 -17.19 -3.16 -15.99
N ILE A 86 -16.16 -2.63 -16.65
CA ILE A 86 -14.84 -3.32 -16.77
C ILE A 86 -14.23 -3.57 -15.40
N PHE A 87 -14.16 -2.54 -14.53
CA PHE A 87 -13.58 -2.70 -13.20
C PHE A 87 -14.41 -3.60 -12.30
N SER A 88 -15.74 -3.57 -12.40
CA SER A 88 -16.61 -4.47 -11.65
C SER A 88 -16.43 -5.93 -12.09
N LEU A 89 -16.32 -6.16 -13.41
CA LEU A 89 -16.09 -7.50 -13.94
C LEU A 89 -14.71 -8.02 -13.56
N ALA A 90 -13.67 -7.19 -13.63
CA ALA A 90 -12.33 -7.53 -13.19
C ALA A 90 -12.31 -7.88 -11.69
N ALA A 91 -12.96 -7.08 -10.84
CA ALA A 91 -13.06 -7.35 -9.41
C ALA A 91 -13.81 -8.66 -9.14
N PHE A 92 -14.89 -8.93 -9.88
CA PHE A 92 -15.63 -10.19 -9.78
C PHE A 92 -14.76 -11.40 -10.11
N VAL A 93 -14.03 -11.36 -11.24
CA VAL A 93 -13.12 -12.44 -11.63
C VAL A 93 -12.03 -12.64 -10.57
N LEU A 94 -11.42 -11.56 -10.09
CA LEU A 94 -10.39 -11.62 -9.05
C LEU A 94 -10.94 -12.21 -7.74
N SER A 95 -12.19 -11.94 -7.38
CA SER A 95 -12.80 -12.46 -6.16
C SER A 95 -12.89 -13.99 -6.12
N MET A 96 -12.91 -14.65 -7.30
CA MET A 96 -12.97 -16.11 -7.40
C MET A 96 -11.68 -16.81 -6.92
N PHE A 97 -10.55 -16.09 -6.85
CA PHE A 97 -9.27 -16.65 -6.36
C PHE A 97 -9.18 -16.78 -4.84
N GLY A 98 -10.12 -16.21 -4.12
CA GLY A 98 -10.17 -16.23 -2.67
C GLY A 98 -9.27 -15.16 -2.01
N LEU A 99 -9.62 -14.80 -0.77
CA LEU A 99 -9.00 -13.70 -0.03
C LEU A 99 -7.49 -13.89 0.19
N LYS A 100 -7.05 -15.11 0.54
CA LYS A 100 -5.62 -15.40 0.80
C LYS A 100 -4.76 -15.15 -0.44
N THR A 101 -5.20 -15.62 -1.60
CA THR A 101 -4.49 -15.44 -2.88
C THR A 101 -4.44 -13.97 -3.29
N ILE A 102 -5.54 -13.24 -3.12
CA ILE A 102 -5.60 -11.81 -3.43
C ILE A 102 -4.62 -11.03 -2.55
N ILE A 103 -4.59 -11.30 -1.24
CA ILE A 103 -3.68 -10.63 -0.31
C ILE A 103 -2.23 -10.95 -0.69
N SER A 104 -1.88 -12.21 -0.91
CA SER A 104 -0.50 -12.60 -1.25
C SER A 104 -0.02 -11.99 -2.58
N ALA A 105 -0.89 -11.81 -3.57
CA ALA A 105 -0.56 -11.15 -4.82
C ALA A 105 -0.50 -9.62 -4.68
N ALA A 106 -1.26 -9.02 -3.76
CA ALA A 106 -1.28 -7.58 -3.55
C ALA A 106 -0.06 -7.08 -2.75
N ILE A 107 0.49 -7.88 -1.83
CA ILE A 107 1.59 -7.48 -0.96
C ILE A 107 2.82 -7.00 -1.74
N PRO A 108 3.36 -7.70 -2.77
CA PRO A 108 4.51 -7.23 -3.53
C PRO A 108 4.26 -5.89 -4.23
N VAL A 109 3.06 -5.69 -4.76
CA VAL A 109 2.66 -4.44 -5.41
C VAL A 109 2.59 -3.29 -4.40
N LEU A 110 2.05 -3.54 -3.22
CA LEU A 110 2.02 -2.56 -2.13
C LEU A 110 3.43 -2.21 -1.66
N MET A 111 4.32 -3.20 -1.50
CA MET A 111 5.71 -2.98 -1.09
C MET A 111 6.51 -2.17 -2.11
N LEU A 112 6.15 -2.26 -3.39
CA LEU A 112 6.71 -1.40 -4.43
C LEU A 112 6.14 0.02 -4.38
N LEU A 113 4.83 0.18 -4.17
CA LEU A 113 4.17 1.48 -4.28
C LEU A 113 4.33 2.36 -3.03
N TYR A 114 4.40 1.75 -1.82
CA TYR A 114 4.39 2.53 -0.59
C TYR A 114 5.61 3.46 -0.45
N PRO A 115 6.88 3.06 -0.76
CA PRO A 115 8.01 3.97 -0.67
C PRO A 115 7.86 5.16 -1.63
N LEU A 116 7.40 4.91 -2.84
CA LEU A 116 7.18 5.95 -3.85
C LEU A 116 6.13 6.96 -3.40
N THR A 117 5.04 6.46 -2.80
CA THR A 117 3.96 7.31 -2.30
C THR A 117 4.43 8.18 -1.13
N ILE A 118 5.17 7.61 -0.18
CA ILE A 118 5.72 8.38 0.95
C ILE A 118 6.69 9.45 0.46
N VAL A 119 7.61 9.09 -0.43
CA VAL A 119 8.61 10.04 -0.96
C VAL A 119 7.94 11.17 -1.73
N ILE A 120 6.93 10.90 -2.55
CA ILE A 120 6.23 11.96 -3.29
C ILE A 120 5.47 12.91 -2.35
N ILE A 121 4.88 12.40 -1.28
CA ILE A 121 4.23 13.22 -0.25
C ILE A 121 5.27 14.09 0.47
N LEU A 122 6.40 13.53 0.89
CA LEU A 122 7.48 14.28 1.53
C LEU A 122 8.04 15.36 0.61
N LEU A 123 8.27 15.05 -0.67
CA LEU A 123 8.70 16.04 -1.66
C LEU A 123 7.65 17.14 -1.86
N ALA A 124 6.37 16.81 -1.84
CA ALA A 124 5.29 17.81 -1.93
C ALA A 124 5.28 18.75 -0.72
N LEU A 125 5.48 18.22 0.50
CA LEU A 125 5.61 19.03 1.71
C LEU A 125 6.85 19.92 1.70
N LEU A 126 7.97 19.43 1.16
CA LEU A 126 9.23 20.13 1.03
C LEU A 126 9.31 21.03 -0.23
N HIS A 127 8.24 21.10 -1.02
CA HIS A 127 8.21 21.80 -2.31
C HIS A 127 8.78 23.23 -2.23
N ASN A 128 8.43 23.99 -1.21
CA ASN A 128 8.88 25.35 -1.01
C ASN A 128 10.38 25.45 -0.63
N VAL A 129 10.94 24.43 0.00
CA VAL A 129 12.36 24.40 0.45
C VAL A 129 13.31 24.33 -0.73
N PHE A 130 13.02 23.51 -1.74
CA PHE A 130 13.87 23.39 -2.92
C PHE A 130 13.33 24.13 -4.17
N GLY A 131 12.28 24.94 -4.02
CA GLY A 131 11.69 25.77 -5.08
C GLY A 131 11.00 24.98 -6.19
N GLY A 132 10.50 23.78 -5.89
CA GLY A 132 9.64 22.99 -6.76
C GLY A 132 10.29 22.51 -8.08
N ARG A 133 11.62 22.48 -8.17
CA ARG A 133 12.29 22.09 -9.41
C ARG A 133 12.08 20.63 -9.77
N ARG A 134 11.70 20.37 -11.00
CA ARG A 134 11.41 19.03 -11.54
C ARG A 134 12.59 18.06 -11.43
N CYS A 135 13.83 18.56 -11.51
CA CYS A 135 15.02 17.72 -11.40
C CYS A 135 15.13 17.03 -10.03
N VAL A 136 14.78 17.73 -8.92
CA VAL A 136 14.81 17.14 -7.59
C VAL A 136 13.78 16.01 -7.47
N TYR A 137 12.56 16.24 -7.95
CA TYR A 137 11.54 15.19 -8.01
C TYR A 137 12.01 13.98 -8.82
N ALA A 138 12.54 14.21 -10.01
CA ALA A 138 12.95 13.14 -10.94
C ALA A 138 14.07 12.28 -10.34
N TRP A 139 15.13 12.88 -9.80
CA TRP A 139 16.24 12.14 -9.20
C TRP A 139 15.81 11.37 -7.96
N THR A 140 15.10 12.02 -7.04
CA THR A 140 14.63 11.35 -5.83
C THR A 140 13.72 10.16 -6.15
N MET A 141 12.77 10.34 -7.06
CA MET A 141 11.86 9.26 -7.46
C MET A 141 12.59 8.13 -8.21
N ALA A 142 13.57 8.45 -9.08
CA ALA A 142 14.36 7.44 -9.79
C ALA A 142 15.16 6.56 -8.82
N PHE A 143 15.85 7.15 -7.86
CA PHE A 143 16.61 6.39 -6.86
C PHE A 143 15.69 5.56 -5.95
N THR A 144 14.58 6.14 -5.50
CA THR A 144 13.58 5.41 -4.69
C THR A 144 12.96 4.25 -5.48
N MET A 145 12.72 4.43 -6.78
CA MET A 145 12.17 3.37 -7.65
C MET A 145 13.09 2.15 -7.70
N ILE A 146 14.42 2.33 -7.74
CA ILE A 146 15.39 1.22 -7.73
C ILE A 146 15.21 0.37 -6.46
N SER A 147 15.17 1.01 -5.30
CA SER A 147 14.97 0.30 -4.03
C SER A 147 13.57 -0.32 -3.94
N ALA A 148 12.53 0.39 -4.37
CA ALA A 148 11.16 -0.10 -4.35
C ALA A 148 10.97 -1.34 -5.25
N LEU A 149 11.60 -1.36 -6.43
CA LEU A 149 11.60 -2.52 -7.31
C LEU A 149 12.27 -3.73 -6.66
N MET A 150 13.41 -3.53 -6.00
CA MET A 150 14.09 -4.61 -5.29
C MET A 150 13.22 -5.19 -4.18
N THR A 151 12.66 -4.36 -3.32
CA THR A 151 11.78 -4.81 -2.22
C THR A 151 10.52 -5.51 -2.76
N GLY A 152 9.94 -5.01 -3.85
CA GLY A 152 8.81 -5.66 -4.51
C GLY A 152 9.16 -7.05 -5.07
N LEU A 153 10.32 -7.20 -5.71
CA LEU A 153 10.81 -8.47 -6.24
C LEU A 153 11.18 -9.47 -5.14
N GLU A 154 11.84 -9.00 -4.05
CA GLU A 154 12.11 -9.80 -2.84
C GLU A 154 10.81 -10.37 -2.27
N THR A 155 9.80 -9.52 -2.09
CA THR A 155 8.51 -9.91 -1.53
C THR A 155 7.72 -10.84 -2.46
N ALA A 156 7.91 -10.72 -3.77
CA ALA A 156 7.35 -11.63 -4.77
C ALA A 156 8.09 -12.98 -4.85
N GLY A 157 9.24 -13.13 -4.18
CA GLY A 157 10.08 -14.33 -4.24
C GLY A 157 10.79 -14.54 -5.58
N ILE A 158 10.96 -13.48 -6.38
CA ILE A 158 11.57 -13.52 -7.73
C ILE A 158 12.98 -12.90 -7.71
N ALA A 159 13.36 -12.24 -6.61
CA ALA A 159 14.66 -11.58 -6.52
C ALA A 159 15.82 -12.59 -6.53
N PRO A 160 16.93 -12.29 -7.24
CA PRO A 160 18.14 -13.09 -7.16
C PRO A 160 18.78 -13.00 -5.77
N THR A 161 19.07 -14.14 -5.14
CA THR A 161 19.62 -14.23 -3.77
C THR A 161 20.93 -13.46 -3.59
N ALA A 162 21.74 -13.33 -4.64
CA ALA A 162 22.99 -12.56 -4.62
C ALA A 162 22.74 -11.05 -4.45
N LEU A 163 21.66 -10.52 -5.04
CA LEU A 163 21.28 -9.11 -4.90
C LEU A 163 20.68 -8.83 -3.52
N GLU A 164 19.88 -9.74 -2.99
CA GLU A 164 19.33 -9.65 -1.62
C GLU A 164 20.43 -9.53 -0.58
N GLN A 165 21.47 -10.39 -0.67
CA GLN A 165 22.60 -10.37 0.23
C GLN A 165 23.40 -9.07 0.14
N LEU A 166 23.66 -8.55 -1.06
CA LEU A 166 24.33 -7.28 -1.27
C LEU A 166 23.53 -6.11 -0.68
N PHE A 167 22.23 -6.08 -0.91
CA PHE A 167 21.37 -5.03 -0.37
C PHE A 167 21.29 -5.11 1.16
N ALA A 168 21.16 -6.31 1.73
CA ALA A 168 21.13 -6.50 3.19
C ALA A 168 22.45 -6.09 3.88
N GLN A 169 23.59 -6.26 3.19
CA GLN A 169 24.90 -5.95 3.75
C GLN A 169 25.26 -4.46 3.68
N TYR A 170 24.91 -3.77 2.58
CA TYR A 170 25.36 -2.40 2.31
C TYR A 170 24.31 -1.33 2.61
N ILE A 171 23.02 -1.68 2.72
CA ILE A 171 21.98 -0.70 2.91
C ILE A 171 21.54 -0.66 4.37
N PRO A 172 21.77 0.46 5.08
CA PRO A 172 21.27 0.63 6.42
C PRO A 172 19.74 0.61 6.45
N PHE A 173 19.16 0.06 7.51
CA PHE A 173 17.71 -0.08 7.72
C PHE A 173 16.98 -1.08 6.81
N GLN A 174 17.68 -1.89 6.01
CA GLN A 174 17.04 -2.92 5.18
C GLN A 174 16.28 -3.94 6.06
N SER A 175 16.88 -4.36 7.18
CA SER A 175 16.25 -5.28 8.14
C SER A 175 14.94 -4.74 8.77
N ALA A 176 14.79 -3.42 8.80
CA ALA A 176 13.56 -2.75 9.26
C ALA A 176 12.55 -2.46 8.14
N GLY A 177 12.81 -2.94 6.91
CA GLY A 177 11.98 -2.63 5.74
C GLY A 177 12.05 -1.17 5.27
N MET A 178 13.04 -0.41 5.76
CA MET A 178 13.22 1.02 5.46
C MET A 178 14.44 1.30 4.57
N GLY A 179 14.96 0.31 3.85
CA GLY A 179 16.11 0.46 2.94
C GLY A 179 15.91 1.54 1.87
N TRP A 180 14.68 1.76 1.45
CA TRP A 180 14.31 2.81 0.49
C TRP A 180 14.64 4.24 0.95
N VAL A 181 14.69 4.49 2.27
CA VAL A 181 15.00 5.82 2.85
C VAL A 181 16.38 6.27 2.43
N SER A 182 17.38 5.37 2.46
CA SER A 182 18.75 5.66 2.04
C SER A 182 18.83 6.11 0.58
N PHE A 183 18.10 5.41 -0.30
CA PHE A 183 18.02 5.77 -1.72
C PHE A 183 17.26 7.09 -1.94
N ALA A 184 16.19 7.32 -1.21
CA ALA A 184 15.43 8.58 -1.29
C ALA A 184 16.30 9.78 -0.89
N VAL A 185 17.08 9.65 0.21
CA VAL A 185 18.00 10.71 0.66
C VAL A 185 19.11 10.94 -0.36
N LEU A 186 19.73 9.88 -0.87
CA LEU A 186 20.74 10.00 -1.93
C LEU A 186 20.20 10.68 -3.19
N GLY A 187 19.02 10.26 -3.65
CA GLY A 187 18.37 10.87 -4.81
C GLY A 187 18.02 12.35 -4.59
N PHE A 188 17.60 12.71 -3.37
CA PHE A 188 17.31 14.08 -2.99
C PHE A 188 18.58 14.96 -3.02
N VAL A 189 19.68 14.47 -2.44
CA VAL A 189 20.98 15.17 -2.45
C VAL A 189 21.50 15.36 -3.88
N VAL A 190 21.47 14.30 -4.70
CA VAL A 190 21.86 14.39 -6.12
C VAL A 190 20.98 15.39 -6.88
N GLY A 191 19.68 15.38 -6.63
CA GLY A 191 18.75 16.34 -7.20
C GLY A 191 19.04 17.78 -6.81
N LEU A 192 19.45 18.04 -5.56
CA LEU A 192 19.87 19.37 -5.10
C LEU A 192 21.19 19.82 -5.74
N ILE A 193 22.18 18.94 -5.87
CA ILE A 193 23.45 19.22 -6.53
C ILE A 193 23.19 19.57 -8.01
N HIS A 194 22.39 18.77 -8.71
CA HIS A 194 22.00 19.06 -10.09
C HIS A 194 21.27 20.39 -10.26
N LYS A 195 20.42 20.75 -9.25
CA LYS A 195 19.78 22.07 -9.20
C LYS A 195 20.81 23.20 -9.12
N GLY A 196 21.85 23.05 -8.29
CA GLY A 196 22.92 24.05 -8.14
C GLY A 196 23.69 24.25 -9.46
N LEU A 197 24.14 23.16 -10.06
CA LEU A 197 24.88 23.19 -11.32
C LEU A 197 24.06 23.75 -12.50
N ALA A 198 22.76 23.46 -12.56
CA ALA A 198 21.88 24.00 -13.60
C ALA A 198 21.48 25.48 -13.39
N SER A 199 21.71 26.03 -12.20
CA SER A 199 21.47 27.46 -11.89
C SER A 199 22.62 28.36 -12.32
N ASP A 200 23.84 27.83 -12.38
CA ASP A 200 25.03 28.59 -12.79
C ASP A 200 25.14 28.79 -14.31
N ASN A 201 24.31 28.10 -15.09
CA ASN A 201 24.32 28.18 -16.56
C ASN A 201 23.20 29.08 -17.15
N LYS A 202 22.65 30.01 -16.40
CA LYS A 202 21.76 31.09 -16.80
C LYS A 202 22.29 32.41 -16.20
#